data_709b3c44c96afec915a8bdcc275818cb
#
_entry.id   709b3c44c96afec915a8bdcc275818cb
#
_cell.length_a   1.000
_cell.length_b   1.000
_cell.length_c   1.000
_cell.angle_alpha   90.00
_cell.angle_beta   90.00
_cell.angle_gamma   90.00
#
_symmetry.space_group_name_H-M   'P 1'
#
loop_
_entity.id
_entity.type
_entity.pdbx_description
1 polymer ?
#
loop_
_entity_poly.entity_id
_entity_poly.type
_entity_poly.pdbx_seq_one_letter_code
_entity_poly.pdbx_strand_id
1 'polypeptide(L)'
;YYLWKVNSQDGSKEVVASSNAMIDYSHAAKTEFYLPSQWNLSIMPIEGWIPRKRQFLYAAESILLWLLLSSLFVLSTALAKRYQYDRNIGNTDWQTGMLNRQGIGKELNTWIRKGEKAFSVFYFALEDYNRIALLAGPEKEEEYLKSIPVIMKDYIEGPYAAARISSESFFVAVKEEMTEGEMSEFAKGLSLKMIWKIRHQGGKVFLNAKYQYVSYPEEGNDVRTLLRNLIEKYY
;
A
#
# COMPACT_ATOMS: atom_id res chain seq x y z
N TYR A 1 -45.01 -29.54 32.34
CA TYR A 1 -46.18 -29.03 31.61
C TYR A 1 -47.15 -28.38 32.60
N TYR A 2 -48.03 -27.51 32.07
CA TYR A 2 -49.06 -26.83 32.82
C TYR A 2 -50.28 -26.72 31.90
N LEU A 3 -51.35 -27.47 32.26
CA LEU A 3 -52.60 -27.52 31.51
C LEU A 3 -53.66 -26.72 32.24
N TRP A 4 -54.27 -25.77 31.58
CA TRP A 4 -55.28 -24.90 32.18
C TRP A 4 -56.38 -24.57 31.17
N LYS A 5 -57.52 -24.21 31.66
CA LYS A 5 -58.63 -23.72 30.85
C LYS A 5 -59.16 -22.39 31.40
N VAL A 6 -59.85 -21.66 30.57
CA VAL A 6 -60.59 -20.47 31.00
C VAL A 6 -61.98 -20.88 31.39
N ASN A 7 -62.39 -20.52 32.58
CA ASN A 7 -63.77 -20.71 33.02
C ASN A 7 -64.69 -19.80 32.20
N SER A 8 -65.69 -20.36 31.55
CA SER A 8 -66.60 -19.61 30.68
C SER A 8 -67.61 -18.70 31.42
N GLN A 9 -67.73 -18.86 32.75
CA GLN A 9 -68.64 -18.04 33.55
C GLN A 9 -68.03 -16.77 34.11
N ASP A 10 -66.78 -16.81 34.54
CA ASP A 10 -66.09 -15.72 35.22
C ASP A 10 -64.77 -15.31 34.58
N GLY A 11 -64.33 -15.95 33.51
CA GLY A 11 -63.09 -15.71 32.84
C GLY A 11 -61.84 -16.08 33.64
N SER A 12 -62.00 -16.73 34.79
CA SER A 12 -60.88 -17.16 35.64
C SER A 12 -60.08 -18.28 35.03
N LYS A 13 -58.79 -18.36 35.39
CA LYS A 13 -57.89 -19.41 34.97
C LYS A 13 -58.00 -20.62 35.91
N GLU A 14 -58.53 -21.73 35.42
CA GLU A 14 -58.62 -22.98 36.15
C GLU A 14 -57.52 -23.96 35.73
N VAL A 15 -56.65 -24.32 36.66
CA VAL A 15 -55.58 -25.30 36.44
C VAL A 15 -56.15 -26.74 36.53
N VAL A 16 -55.98 -27.46 35.43
CA VAL A 16 -56.47 -28.82 35.32
C VAL A 16 -55.41 -29.85 35.73
N ALA A 17 -54.16 -29.61 35.26
CA ALA A 17 -53.03 -30.46 35.59
C ALA A 17 -51.73 -29.74 35.53
N SER A 18 -50.80 -30.02 36.39
CA SER A 18 -49.44 -29.48 36.38
C SER A 18 -48.42 -30.55 36.73
N SER A 19 -47.31 -30.60 36.03
CA SER A 19 -46.21 -31.51 36.38
C SER A 19 -45.39 -31.02 37.58
N ASN A 20 -45.41 -29.69 37.85
CA ASN A 20 -44.77 -29.11 39.01
C ASN A 20 -45.46 -27.74 39.29
N ALA A 21 -46.10 -27.65 40.45
CA ALA A 21 -46.86 -26.47 40.86
C ALA A 21 -45.95 -25.26 41.26
N MET A 22 -44.63 -25.49 41.50
CA MET A 22 -43.69 -24.45 41.91
C MET A 22 -42.99 -23.78 40.75
N ILE A 23 -43.21 -24.22 39.53
CA ILE A 23 -42.55 -23.61 38.33
C ILE A 23 -43.42 -22.47 37.83
N ASP A 24 -42.79 -21.31 37.60
CA ASP A 24 -43.40 -20.20 36.87
C ASP A 24 -43.44 -20.50 35.36
N TYR A 25 -44.61 -20.68 34.82
CA TYR A 25 -44.85 -20.95 33.40
C TYR A 25 -45.11 -19.68 32.56
N SER A 26 -44.80 -18.49 33.08
CA SER A 26 -45.03 -17.22 32.37
C SER A 26 -44.28 -17.17 31.03
N HIS A 27 -43.08 -17.73 30.96
CA HIS A 27 -42.22 -17.80 29.76
C HIS A 27 -42.28 -19.15 29.03
N ALA A 28 -43.24 -20.01 29.33
CA ALA A 28 -43.41 -21.30 28.68
C ALA A 28 -43.96 -21.13 27.24
N ALA A 29 -43.58 -22.05 26.35
CA ALA A 29 -44.28 -22.16 25.07
C ALA A 29 -45.73 -22.61 25.33
N LYS A 30 -46.69 -21.94 24.71
CA LYS A 30 -48.11 -22.16 24.87
C LYS A 30 -48.71 -22.62 23.56
N THR A 31 -49.61 -23.59 23.64
CA THR A 31 -50.47 -23.99 22.52
C THR A 31 -51.89 -24.05 22.99
N GLU A 32 -52.81 -23.64 22.16
CA GLU A 32 -54.24 -23.62 22.42
C GLU A 32 -54.91 -24.71 21.57
N PHE A 33 -55.90 -25.38 22.14
CA PHE A 33 -56.70 -26.31 21.40
C PHE A 33 -58.16 -26.25 21.93
N TYR A 34 -59.08 -26.40 21.00
CA TYR A 34 -60.52 -26.27 21.25
C TYR A 34 -61.15 -27.66 21.26
N LEU A 35 -61.46 -28.11 22.47
CA LEU A 35 -62.37 -29.22 22.75
C LEU A 35 -63.48 -28.59 23.57
N PRO A 36 -64.69 -29.02 23.69
CA PRO A 36 -65.86 -28.21 24.08
C PRO A 36 -65.63 -26.88 24.85
N SER A 37 -64.43 -26.61 25.30
CA SER A 37 -63.94 -25.37 25.86
C SER A 37 -62.50 -25.11 25.43
N GLN A 38 -62.01 -23.88 25.53
CA GLN A 38 -60.62 -23.50 25.18
C GLN A 38 -59.65 -24.07 26.23
N TRP A 39 -58.71 -24.87 25.79
CA TRP A 39 -57.65 -25.44 26.61
C TRP A 39 -56.30 -24.85 26.21
N ASN A 40 -55.46 -24.63 27.19
CA ASN A 40 -54.11 -24.08 27.00
C ASN A 40 -53.07 -25.03 27.62
N LEU A 41 -52.12 -25.48 26.81
CA LEU A 41 -50.98 -26.26 27.26
C LEU A 41 -49.75 -25.38 27.27
N SER A 42 -49.09 -25.27 28.43
CA SER A 42 -47.82 -24.55 28.58
C SER A 42 -46.73 -25.56 28.89
N ILE A 43 -45.67 -25.57 28.09
CA ILE A 43 -44.54 -26.48 28.26
C ILE A 43 -43.27 -25.65 28.44
N MET A 44 -42.49 -25.99 29.48
CA MET A 44 -41.20 -25.40 29.73
C MET A 44 -40.21 -26.49 30.12
N PRO A 45 -39.02 -26.57 29.48
CA PRO A 45 -37.99 -27.52 29.89
C PRO A 45 -37.49 -27.22 31.31
N ILE A 46 -37.23 -28.23 32.11
CA ILE A 46 -36.76 -28.09 33.50
C ILE A 46 -35.44 -27.33 33.60
N GLU A 47 -34.55 -27.51 32.62
CA GLU A 47 -33.23 -26.83 32.53
C GLU A 47 -33.27 -25.54 31.73
N GLY A 48 -34.47 -25.06 31.28
CA GLY A 48 -34.64 -23.96 30.34
C GLY A 48 -34.44 -24.38 28.89
N TRP A 49 -34.76 -23.48 27.94
CA TRP A 49 -34.69 -23.77 26.49
C TRP A 49 -33.27 -24.03 25.99
N ILE A 50 -32.27 -23.41 26.64
CA ILE A 50 -30.85 -23.65 26.36
C ILE A 50 -30.15 -23.98 27.68
N PRO A 51 -29.67 -25.24 27.90
CA PRO A 51 -28.95 -25.61 29.11
C PRO A 51 -27.72 -24.71 29.33
N ARG A 52 -27.49 -24.26 30.57
CA ARG A 52 -26.38 -23.37 30.93
C ARG A 52 -25.03 -23.86 30.41
N LYS A 53 -24.76 -25.15 30.41
CA LYS A 53 -23.53 -25.74 29.84
C LYS A 53 -23.36 -25.42 28.36
N ARG A 54 -24.44 -25.48 27.56
CA ARG A 54 -24.40 -25.12 26.12
C ARG A 54 -24.20 -23.64 25.91
N GLN A 55 -24.79 -22.78 26.76
CA GLN A 55 -24.55 -21.33 26.68
C GLN A 55 -23.07 -20.99 26.86
N PHE A 56 -22.38 -21.62 27.85
CA PHE A 56 -20.95 -21.44 28.04
C PHE A 56 -20.10 -21.94 26.85
N LEU A 57 -20.46 -23.07 26.26
CA LEU A 57 -19.79 -23.60 25.08
C LEU A 57 -19.92 -22.64 23.88
N TYR A 58 -21.11 -22.17 23.58
CA TYR A 58 -21.32 -21.21 22.47
C TYR A 58 -20.61 -19.88 22.71
N ALA A 59 -20.58 -19.39 23.95
CA ALA A 59 -19.81 -18.22 24.31
C ALA A 59 -18.30 -18.44 24.11
N ALA A 60 -17.76 -19.57 24.54
CA ALA A 60 -16.36 -19.93 24.37
C ALA A 60 -15.99 -20.09 22.90
N GLU A 61 -16.81 -20.77 22.10
CA GLU A 61 -16.64 -20.90 20.64
C GLU A 61 -16.66 -19.55 19.95
N SER A 62 -17.59 -18.66 20.33
CA SER A 62 -17.67 -17.29 19.76
C SER A 62 -16.43 -16.46 20.08
N ILE A 63 -15.92 -16.53 21.31
CA ILE A 63 -14.68 -15.84 21.73
C ILE A 63 -13.48 -16.40 20.95
N LEU A 64 -13.38 -17.73 20.83
CA LEU A 64 -12.29 -18.37 20.09
C LEU A 64 -12.29 -17.95 18.61
N LEU A 65 -13.46 -17.95 17.98
CA LEU A 65 -13.63 -17.50 16.60
C LEU A 65 -13.24 -16.03 16.44
N TRP A 66 -13.66 -15.18 17.38
CA TRP A 66 -13.29 -13.76 17.35
C TRP A 66 -11.78 -13.54 17.51
N LEU A 67 -11.12 -14.28 18.41
CA LEU A 67 -9.66 -14.24 18.56
C LEU A 67 -8.94 -14.72 17.31
N LEU A 68 -9.43 -15.75 16.65
CA LEU A 68 -8.87 -16.27 15.42
C LEU A 68 -9.01 -15.26 14.27
N LEU A 69 -10.17 -14.65 14.09
CA LEU A 69 -10.39 -13.63 13.08
C LEU A 69 -9.55 -12.37 13.33
N SER A 70 -9.45 -11.95 14.60
CA SER A 70 -8.61 -10.79 14.94
C SER A 70 -7.13 -11.05 14.70
N SER A 71 -6.63 -12.26 15.03
CA SER A 71 -5.23 -12.64 14.76
C SER A 71 -4.94 -12.68 13.26
N LEU A 72 -5.87 -13.23 12.46
CA LEU A 72 -5.75 -13.26 11.00
C LEU A 72 -5.72 -11.83 10.40
N PHE A 73 -6.56 -10.94 10.93
CA PHE A 73 -6.56 -9.52 10.52
C PHE A 73 -5.23 -8.83 10.84
N VAL A 74 -4.70 -9.01 12.06
CA VAL A 74 -3.38 -8.45 12.44
C VAL A 74 -2.27 -9.01 11.55
N LEU A 75 -2.27 -10.32 11.31
CA LEU A 75 -1.28 -10.96 10.45
C LEU A 75 -1.35 -10.42 9.01
N SER A 76 -2.55 -10.30 8.46
CA SER A 76 -2.75 -9.77 7.10
C SER A 76 -2.24 -8.33 6.94
N THR A 77 -2.51 -7.46 7.94
CA THR A 77 -2.01 -6.07 7.93
C THR A 77 -0.50 -6.00 8.10
N ALA A 78 0.10 -6.87 8.92
CA ALA A 78 1.55 -6.95 9.08
C ALA A 78 2.25 -7.42 7.79
N LEU A 79 1.70 -8.45 7.13
CA LEU A 79 2.19 -8.93 5.84
C LEU A 79 2.06 -7.87 4.73
N ALA A 80 0.93 -7.16 4.68
CA ALA A 80 0.73 -6.08 3.72
C ALA A 80 1.75 -4.94 3.91
N LYS A 81 2.01 -4.53 5.17
CA LYS A 81 3.04 -3.53 5.50
C LYS A 81 4.45 -4.00 5.11
N ARG A 82 4.79 -5.25 5.41
CA ARG A 82 6.08 -5.84 5.03
C ARG A 82 6.25 -5.88 3.51
N TYR A 83 5.22 -6.31 2.78
CA TYR A 83 5.23 -6.32 1.32
C TYR A 83 5.41 -4.93 0.71
N GLN A 84 4.76 -3.90 1.26
CA GLN A 84 4.96 -2.50 0.83
C GLN A 84 6.38 -2.00 1.13
N TYR A 85 6.91 -2.34 2.31
CA TYR A 85 8.28 -1.98 2.70
C TYR A 85 9.32 -2.61 1.78
N ASP A 86 9.23 -3.93 1.53
CA ASP A 86 10.13 -4.65 0.62
C ASP A 86 10.03 -4.11 -0.83
N ARG A 87 8.83 -3.71 -1.25
CA ARG A 87 8.60 -3.11 -2.58
C ARG A 87 9.25 -1.73 -2.70
N ASN A 88 9.23 -0.93 -1.66
CA ASN A 88 9.86 0.39 -1.65
C ASN A 88 11.38 0.28 -1.62
N ILE A 89 11.95 -0.58 -0.79
CA ILE A 89 13.40 -0.83 -0.76
C ILE A 89 13.88 -1.39 -2.11
N GLY A 90 13.11 -2.27 -2.74
CA GLY A 90 13.44 -2.83 -4.07
C GLY A 90 13.36 -1.84 -5.23
N ASN A 91 12.80 -0.63 -5.04
CA ASN A 91 12.60 0.36 -6.11
C ASN A 91 13.35 1.68 -5.89
N THR A 92 13.98 1.87 -4.75
CA THR A 92 14.71 3.11 -4.40
C THR A 92 16.19 2.86 -4.18
N ASP A 93 16.98 3.89 -4.44
CA ASP A 93 18.40 3.96 -4.09
C ASP A 93 18.53 4.48 -2.65
N TRP A 94 19.20 3.74 -1.79
CA TRP A 94 19.27 4.02 -0.36
C TRP A 94 20.10 5.26 -0.01
N GLN A 95 21.06 5.63 -0.86
CA GLN A 95 21.93 6.80 -0.63
C GLN A 95 21.23 8.11 -0.98
N THR A 96 20.51 8.13 -2.10
CA THR A 96 19.88 9.36 -2.60
C THR A 96 18.38 9.45 -2.28
N GLY A 97 17.73 8.33 -1.94
CA GLY A 97 16.28 8.25 -1.79
C GLY A 97 15.51 8.33 -3.12
N MET A 98 16.19 8.51 -4.25
CA MET A 98 15.59 8.49 -5.59
C MET A 98 15.15 7.08 -5.99
N LEU A 99 14.43 6.94 -7.09
CA LEU A 99 14.21 5.61 -7.66
C LEU A 99 15.54 4.96 -8.04
N ASN A 100 15.58 3.63 -8.04
CA ASN A 100 16.67 2.89 -8.66
C ASN A 100 16.29 2.47 -10.10
N ARG A 101 17.17 1.73 -10.78
CA ARG A 101 16.94 1.24 -12.16
C ARG A 101 15.61 0.48 -12.31
N GLN A 102 15.23 -0.29 -11.31
CA GLN A 102 13.99 -1.06 -11.33
C GLN A 102 12.77 -0.16 -11.09
N GLY A 103 12.91 0.81 -10.19
CA GLY A 103 11.88 1.79 -9.85
C GLY A 103 11.49 2.67 -11.03
N ILE A 104 12.48 3.25 -11.73
CA ILE A 104 12.21 4.10 -12.91
C ILE A 104 11.54 3.31 -14.03
N GLY A 105 11.99 2.07 -14.28
CA GLY A 105 11.36 1.22 -15.29
C GLY A 105 9.89 0.92 -14.99
N LYS A 106 9.54 0.69 -13.72
CA LYS A 106 8.14 0.49 -13.29
C LYS A 106 7.31 1.77 -13.41
N GLU A 107 7.90 2.92 -13.07
CA GLU A 107 7.22 4.21 -13.16
C GLU A 107 6.90 4.58 -14.62
N LEU A 108 7.87 4.49 -15.52
CA LEU A 108 7.66 4.75 -16.95
C LEU A 108 6.65 3.78 -17.58
N ASN A 109 6.70 2.48 -17.23
CA ASN A 109 5.68 1.52 -17.65
C ASN A 109 4.28 1.89 -17.12
N THR A 110 4.20 2.50 -15.94
CA THR A 110 2.94 2.98 -15.39
C THR A 110 2.41 4.18 -16.15
N TRP A 111 3.28 5.11 -16.58
CA TRP A 111 2.91 6.23 -17.41
C TRP A 111 2.32 5.78 -18.76
N ILE A 112 3.02 4.87 -19.46
CA ILE A 112 2.53 4.29 -20.72
C ILE A 112 1.18 3.61 -20.55
N ARG A 113 1.01 2.80 -19.50
CA ARG A 113 -0.27 2.10 -19.22
C ARG A 113 -1.41 3.06 -18.86
N LYS A 114 -1.11 4.21 -18.27
CA LYS A 114 -2.11 5.26 -17.98
C LYS A 114 -2.45 6.11 -19.19
N GLY A 115 -1.81 5.88 -20.33
CA GLY A 115 -2.09 6.58 -21.58
C GLY A 115 -1.38 7.92 -21.72
N GLU A 116 -0.24 8.12 -21.03
CA GLU A 116 0.60 9.27 -21.31
C GLU A 116 1.05 9.24 -22.77
N LYS A 117 0.77 10.31 -23.50
CA LYS A 117 0.99 10.37 -24.95
C LYS A 117 2.44 10.64 -25.29
N ALA A 118 3.09 11.52 -24.53
CA ALA A 118 4.46 11.91 -24.73
C ALA A 118 5.17 12.23 -23.40
N PHE A 119 6.46 11.97 -23.33
CA PHE A 119 7.33 12.34 -22.23
C PHE A 119 8.79 12.28 -22.69
N SER A 120 9.66 13.07 -22.06
CA SER A 120 11.08 13.13 -22.38
C SER A 120 11.90 12.41 -21.31
N VAL A 121 12.93 11.64 -21.72
CA VAL A 121 13.82 10.92 -20.80
C VAL A 121 15.26 11.34 -21.02
N PHE A 122 15.94 11.66 -19.94
CA PHE A 122 17.31 12.16 -19.91
C PHE A 122 18.20 11.18 -19.15
N TYR A 123 19.42 11.01 -19.63
CA TYR A 123 20.50 10.30 -18.98
C TYR A 123 21.61 11.27 -18.63
N PHE A 124 22.08 11.23 -17.39
CA PHE A 124 23.21 12.02 -16.92
C PHE A 124 24.28 11.07 -16.39
N ALA A 125 25.51 11.22 -16.85
CA ALA A 125 26.68 10.50 -16.35
C ALA A 125 27.72 11.46 -15.81
N LEU A 126 28.14 11.26 -14.57
CA LEU A 126 29.15 12.06 -13.89
C LEU A 126 30.54 11.62 -14.32
N GLU A 127 31.27 12.50 -15.03
CA GLU A 127 32.60 12.18 -15.52
C GLU A 127 33.61 12.09 -14.39
N ASP A 128 34.47 11.08 -14.44
CA ASP A 128 35.52 10.85 -13.42
C ASP A 128 35.01 10.75 -11.97
N TYR A 129 33.70 10.39 -11.79
CA TYR A 129 33.08 10.37 -10.47
C TYR A 129 33.91 9.62 -9.41
N ASN A 130 34.31 8.37 -9.69
CA ASN A 130 35.03 7.55 -8.73
C ASN A 130 36.35 8.17 -8.30
N ARG A 131 37.09 8.80 -9.23
CA ARG A 131 38.33 9.52 -8.94
C ARG A 131 38.07 10.73 -8.06
N ILE A 132 37.06 11.52 -8.39
CA ILE A 132 36.72 12.78 -7.69
C ILE A 132 36.13 12.48 -6.31
N ALA A 133 35.29 11.45 -6.18
CA ALA A 133 34.74 10.99 -4.91
C ALA A 133 35.86 10.53 -3.94
N LEU A 134 36.84 9.77 -4.45
CA LEU A 134 38.01 9.37 -3.69
C LEU A 134 38.82 10.57 -3.16
N LEU A 135 38.99 11.61 -3.98
CA LEU A 135 39.70 12.84 -3.59
C LEU A 135 38.91 13.69 -2.59
N ALA A 136 37.59 13.68 -2.68
CA ALA A 136 36.70 14.45 -1.80
C ALA A 136 36.57 13.82 -0.40
N GLY A 137 36.59 12.48 -0.34
CA GLY A 137 36.31 11.67 0.83
C GLY A 137 34.80 11.38 1.03
N PRO A 138 34.51 10.34 1.85
CA PRO A 138 33.17 9.77 1.93
C PRO A 138 32.10 10.76 2.44
N GLU A 139 32.43 11.63 3.36
CA GLU A 139 31.47 12.60 3.90
C GLU A 139 30.99 13.59 2.84
N LYS A 140 31.91 14.13 2.05
CA LYS A 140 31.58 15.08 0.97
C LYS A 140 30.90 14.39 -0.22
N GLU A 141 31.28 13.15 -0.48
CA GLU A 141 30.59 12.32 -1.47
C GLU A 141 29.12 12.12 -1.08
N GLU A 142 28.85 11.75 0.15
CA GLU A 142 27.48 11.55 0.66
C GLU A 142 26.68 12.85 0.62
N GLU A 143 27.28 13.99 1.02
CA GLU A 143 26.65 15.31 0.94
C GLU A 143 26.29 15.66 -0.52
N TYR A 144 27.19 15.44 -1.46
CA TYR A 144 26.93 15.67 -2.87
C TYR A 144 25.81 14.79 -3.40
N LEU A 145 25.82 13.49 -3.13
CA LEU A 145 24.79 12.55 -3.56
C LEU A 145 23.41 12.94 -3.02
N LYS A 146 23.33 13.36 -1.76
CA LYS A 146 22.08 13.85 -1.14
C LYS A 146 21.60 15.18 -1.73
N SER A 147 22.49 15.98 -2.31
CA SER A 147 22.13 17.25 -2.94
C SER A 147 21.46 17.05 -4.31
N ILE A 148 21.76 15.97 -5.03
CA ILE A 148 21.24 15.72 -6.39
C ILE A 148 19.71 15.71 -6.45
N PRO A 149 18.97 14.95 -5.63
CA PRO A 149 17.51 14.98 -5.65
C PRO A 149 16.94 16.37 -5.32
N VAL A 150 17.62 17.16 -4.47
CA VAL A 150 17.21 18.54 -4.18
C VAL A 150 17.40 19.43 -5.40
N ILE A 151 18.56 19.34 -6.05
CA ILE A 151 18.85 20.07 -7.31
C ILE A 151 17.80 19.76 -8.38
N MET A 152 17.45 18.48 -8.55
CA MET A 152 16.44 18.06 -9.52
C MET A 152 15.06 18.63 -9.17
N LYS A 153 14.67 18.56 -7.90
CA LYS A 153 13.38 19.10 -7.42
C LYS A 153 13.27 20.61 -7.62
N ASP A 154 14.37 21.34 -7.41
CA ASP A 154 14.39 22.79 -7.53
C ASP A 154 14.47 23.26 -8.99
N TYR A 155 14.97 22.40 -9.89
CA TYR A 155 15.14 22.73 -11.30
C TYR A 155 13.97 22.30 -12.17
N ILE A 156 13.34 21.15 -11.87
CA ILE A 156 12.33 20.54 -12.73
C ILE A 156 10.95 21.04 -12.33
N GLU A 157 10.28 21.70 -13.23
CA GLU A 157 8.89 22.09 -13.10
C GLU A 157 7.96 20.95 -13.56
N GLY A 158 6.85 20.78 -12.88
CA GLY A 158 5.86 19.77 -13.26
C GLY A 158 6.16 18.33 -12.78
N PRO A 159 5.40 17.34 -13.28
CA PRO A 159 5.55 15.95 -12.86
C PRO A 159 6.76 15.28 -13.48
N TYR A 160 7.63 14.72 -12.68
CA TYR A 160 8.81 13.99 -13.12
C TYR A 160 9.07 12.73 -12.31
N ALA A 161 9.90 11.85 -12.86
CA ALA A 161 10.49 10.73 -12.15
C ALA A 161 12.02 10.76 -12.31
N ALA A 162 12.75 10.54 -11.22
CA ALA A 162 14.20 10.56 -11.22
C ALA A 162 14.77 9.34 -10.52
N ALA A 163 15.84 8.78 -11.07
CA ALA A 163 16.45 7.56 -10.58
C ALA A 163 17.97 7.61 -10.64
N ARG A 164 18.62 6.98 -9.65
CA ARG A 164 20.03 6.65 -9.71
C ARG A 164 20.22 5.24 -10.27
N ILE A 165 20.99 5.12 -11.33
CA ILE A 165 21.13 3.86 -12.09
C ILE A 165 22.42 3.12 -11.74
N SER A 166 23.47 3.87 -11.46
CA SER A 166 24.76 3.38 -11.00
C SER A 166 25.38 4.37 -9.99
N SER A 167 26.62 4.14 -9.58
CA SER A 167 27.37 5.08 -8.75
C SER A 167 27.40 6.50 -9.33
N GLU A 168 27.49 6.60 -10.65
CA GLU A 168 27.80 7.83 -11.39
C GLU A 168 26.72 8.24 -12.39
N SER A 169 25.59 7.52 -12.48
CA SER A 169 24.60 7.82 -13.53
C SER A 169 23.17 7.91 -13.01
N PHE A 170 22.41 8.80 -13.66
CA PHE A 170 21.04 9.14 -13.29
C PHE A 170 20.14 9.16 -14.53
N PHE A 171 18.89 8.70 -14.34
CA PHE A 171 17.80 8.97 -15.28
C PHE A 171 16.86 10.01 -14.71
N VAL A 172 16.37 10.87 -15.58
CA VAL A 172 15.29 11.82 -15.29
C VAL A 172 14.25 11.69 -16.41
N ALA A 173 13.00 11.51 -16.06
CA ALA A 173 11.90 11.52 -17.01
C ALA A 173 10.92 12.63 -16.63
N VAL A 174 10.52 13.45 -17.59
CA VAL A 174 9.60 14.58 -17.41
C VAL A 174 8.36 14.33 -18.26
N LYS A 175 7.17 14.46 -17.66
CA LYS A 175 5.89 14.29 -18.36
C LYS A 175 5.54 15.48 -19.21
N GLU A 176 6.41 15.79 -20.15
CA GLU A 176 6.26 16.90 -21.07
C GLU A 176 6.78 16.49 -22.43
N GLU A 177 6.05 16.87 -23.47
CA GLU A 177 6.50 16.76 -24.85
C GLU A 177 7.42 17.95 -25.14
N MET A 178 8.69 17.67 -25.37
CA MET A 178 9.73 18.68 -25.63
C MET A 178 10.28 18.50 -27.04
N THR A 179 10.51 19.59 -27.71
CA THR A 179 11.31 19.61 -28.94
C THR A 179 12.76 19.25 -28.63
N GLU A 180 13.54 18.86 -29.65
CA GLU A 180 14.95 18.53 -29.49
C GLU A 180 15.76 19.72 -28.88
N GLY A 181 15.41 20.95 -29.29
CA GLY A 181 16.03 22.17 -28.74
C GLY A 181 15.74 22.35 -27.25
N GLU A 182 14.48 22.16 -26.83
CA GLU A 182 14.07 22.26 -25.44
C GLU A 182 14.70 21.15 -24.59
N MET A 183 14.75 19.91 -25.09
CA MET A 183 15.45 18.82 -24.42
C MET A 183 16.94 19.11 -24.23
N SER A 184 17.59 19.66 -25.24
CA SER A 184 19.00 20.04 -25.16
C SER A 184 19.25 21.15 -24.14
N GLU A 185 18.40 22.17 -24.12
CA GLU A 185 18.49 23.28 -23.15
C GLU A 185 18.23 22.79 -21.71
N PHE A 186 17.18 22.00 -21.51
CA PHE A 186 16.87 21.37 -20.23
C PHE A 186 18.04 20.54 -19.72
N ALA A 187 18.56 19.64 -20.54
CA ALA A 187 19.66 18.76 -20.16
C ALA A 187 20.93 19.51 -19.81
N LYS A 188 21.26 20.54 -20.62
CA LYS A 188 22.39 21.44 -20.38
C LYS A 188 22.22 22.19 -19.06
N GLY A 189 21.06 22.79 -18.84
CA GLY A 189 20.76 23.54 -17.61
C GLY A 189 20.88 22.69 -16.37
N LEU A 190 20.29 21.50 -16.38
CA LEU A 190 20.38 20.56 -15.24
C LEU A 190 21.82 20.07 -15.03
N SER A 191 22.56 19.74 -16.11
CA SER A 191 23.96 19.32 -16.00
C SER A 191 24.84 20.34 -15.31
N LEU A 192 24.62 21.63 -15.61
CA LEU A 192 25.34 22.73 -14.96
C LEU A 192 25.04 22.86 -13.47
N LYS A 193 23.82 22.56 -13.04
CA LYS A 193 23.43 22.52 -11.64
C LYS A 193 24.04 21.33 -10.88
N MET A 194 24.30 20.22 -11.57
CA MET A 194 24.94 19.03 -11.01
C MET A 194 26.46 19.13 -10.89
N ILE A 195 27.10 20.21 -11.31
CA ILE A 195 28.54 20.39 -11.19
C ILE A 195 28.98 20.37 -9.73
N TRP A 196 29.87 19.41 -9.39
CA TRP A 196 30.47 19.34 -8.07
C TRP A 196 31.88 19.96 -8.07
N LYS A 197 32.09 20.90 -7.15
CA LYS A 197 33.37 21.62 -6.99
C LYS A 197 34.05 21.18 -5.69
N ILE A 198 35.22 20.58 -5.81
CA ILE A 198 36.03 20.21 -4.64
C ILE A 198 37.37 20.96 -4.65
N ARG A 199 37.93 21.20 -3.48
CA ARG A 199 39.31 21.71 -3.35
C ARG A 199 40.23 20.56 -3.00
N HIS A 200 41.31 20.38 -3.81
CA HIS A 200 42.32 19.38 -3.57
C HIS A 200 43.71 19.94 -3.85
N GLN A 201 44.64 19.80 -2.91
CA GLN A 201 46.04 20.24 -3.03
C GLN A 201 46.20 21.69 -3.55
N GLY A 202 45.37 22.60 -3.03
CA GLY A 202 45.39 24.01 -3.42
C GLY A 202 44.71 24.36 -4.77
N GLY A 203 44.29 23.33 -5.54
CA GLY A 203 43.55 23.48 -6.78
C GLY A 203 42.05 23.27 -6.62
N LYS A 204 41.29 23.62 -7.67
CA LYS A 204 39.86 23.30 -7.80
C LYS A 204 39.70 22.15 -8.80
N VAL A 205 38.98 21.11 -8.42
CA VAL A 205 38.59 20.01 -9.29
C VAL A 205 37.10 20.09 -9.50
N PHE A 206 36.64 19.87 -10.72
CA PHE A 206 35.23 19.92 -11.10
C PHE A 206 34.81 18.54 -11.58
N LEU A 207 33.68 18.12 -11.13
CA LEU A 207 32.95 16.98 -11.68
C LEU A 207 31.84 17.51 -12.54
N ASN A 208 31.85 17.14 -13.83
CA ASN A 208 30.82 17.52 -14.80
C ASN A 208 29.89 16.35 -15.08
N ALA A 209 28.68 16.67 -15.51
CA ALA A 209 27.72 15.66 -15.99
C ALA A 209 27.62 15.76 -17.52
N LYS A 210 27.92 14.66 -18.22
CA LYS A 210 27.51 14.47 -19.61
C LYS A 210 26.06 14.02 -19.65
N TYR A 211 25.35 14.30 -20.73
CA TYR A 211 23.95 13.96 -20.86
C TYR A 211 23.59 13.48 -22.26
N GLN A 212 22.51 12.73 -22.33
CA GLN A 212 21.78 12.37 -23.54
C GLN A 212 20.28 12.36 -23.23
N TYR A 213 19.46 12.41 -24.27
CA TYR A 213 18.00 12.43 -24.14
C TYR A 213 17.32 11.71 -25.31
N VAL A 214 16.10 11.26 -25.04
CA VAL A 214 15.18 10.63 -25.99
C VAL A 214 13.74 11.03 -25.67
N SER A 215 12.89 11.04 -26.69
CA SER A 215 11.45 11.29 -26.56
C SER A 215 10.64 10.00 -26.71
N TYR A 216 9.57 9.89 -25.93
CA TYR A 216 8.54 8.89 -26.10
C TYR A 216 7.34 9.52 -26.80
N PRO A 217 6.70 8.89 -27.81
CA PRO A 217 6.98 7.54 -28.34
C PRO A 217 7.98 7.49 -29.50
N GLU A 218 8.49 8.61 -29.96
CA GLU A 218 9.25 8.74 -31.21
C GLU A 218 10.51 7.85 -31.25
N GLU A 219 11.23 7.77 -30.14
CA GLU A 219 12.47 7.01 -30.05
C GLU A 219 12.32 5.68 -29.29
N GLY A 220 11.09 5.26 -29.03
CA GLY A 220 10.80 3.95 -28.44
C GLY A 220 9.36 3.83 -27.97
N ASN A 221 8.69 2.74 -28.38
CA ASN A 221 7.29 2.45 -28.02
C ASN A 221 7.13 1.74 -26.67
N ASP A 222 8.24 1.30 -26.08
CA ASP A 222 8.28 0.66 -24.76
C ASP A 222 9.51 1.12 -23.98
N VAL A 223 9.45 0.99 -22.67
CA VAL A 223 10.50 1.46 -21.74
C VAL A 223 11.85 0.84 -22.03
N ARG A 224 11.90 -0.45 -22.41
CA ARG A 224 13.15 -1.14 -22.65
C ARG A 224 13.87 -0.61 -23.87
N THR A 225 13.13 -0.40 -24.96
CA THR A 225 13.65 0.18 -26.21
C THR A 225 14.10 1.62 -25.99
N LEU A 226 13.28 2.43 -25.31
CA LEU A 226 13.57 3.83 -25.02
C LEU A 226 14.88 3.97 -24.20
N LEU A 227 15.02 3.23 -23.10
CA LEU A 227 16.22 3.29 -22.25
C LEU A 227 17.45 2.71 -22.94
N ARG A 228 17.30 1.71 -23.82
CA ARG A 228 18.39 1.19 -24.62
C ARG A 228 18.88 2.26 -25.61
N ASN A 229 17.99 2.85 -26.38
CA ASN A 229 18.33 3.89 -27.37
C ASN A 229 19.01 5.07 -26.70
N LEU A 230 18.56 5.47 -25.50
CA LEU A 230 19.18 6.53 -24.71
C LEU A 230 20.63 6.21 -24.34
N ILE A 231 20.91 4.97 -23.93
CA ILE A 231 22.27 4.52 -23.57
C ILE A 231 23.14 4.39 -24.83
N GLU A 232 22.59 3.83 -25.93
CA GLU A 232 23.32 3.68 -27.20
C GLU A 232 23.72 5.05 -27.82
N LYS A 233 22.91 6.08 -27.64
CA LYS A 233 23.27 7.46 -28.05
C LYS A 233 24.39 8.07 -27.21
N TYR A 234 24.54 7.59 -25.96
CA TYR A 234 25.57 8.13 -25.06
C TYR A 234 26.97 7.58 -25.37
N TYR A 235 27.10 6.34 -25.82
CA TYR A 235 28.36 5.69 -26.17
C TYR A 235 28.65 5.73 -27.65
#